data_adc2f4a6221403c0d8aefc9b541009b9
#
_entry.id   adc2f4a6221403c0d8aefc9b541009b9
#
_cell.length_a   1.000
_cell.length_b   1.000
_cell.length_c   1.000
_cell.angle_alpha   90.00
_cell.angle_beta   90.00
_cell.angle_gamma   90.00
#
_symmetry.space_group_name_H-M   'P 1'
#
loop_
_entity.id
_entity.type
_entity.pdbx_description
1 polymer ?
#
loop_
_entity_poly.entity_id
_entity_poly.type
_entity_poly.pdbx_seq_one_letter_code
_entity_poly.pdbx_strand_id
1 'polypeptide(L)'
;MYLSELKALPVTQLVELAASLEIENASRLRKQELMFAILKKKAKTGEQIFGDGVLEVLPDGFGFLRSPEASYLASTDDIYLSPSQIRRFNLHTGDAIEGEVRTPKDGERYFALVKVDQINGKPPEASKNKILFENLTPLFPDEPLHLEREMKGEENITGRIIDMIAPIGKGQRGLLVAPPKSGKTVMMQTIAHAITANHPDVTLIVLLIDERPEEVTEMQRSVRGEVVASTFDEPATRHVQVAEMVIEKAKRLVEHKKDVVILLDSITRLARAYNTVVPTSGKVLTGGVDANALHRPKRFFGAARNIEEGGSLTIIATALIETGSRMDEVIYEEFKGTGNMEVHLERRLAEKRVYPAININRSGTRKEEMLIKGDVLQKIWILRKLLHDMDEIQAMEFLLDKMRQTKNNGEFFDMMKRGG
;
A
#
# COMPACT_ATOMS: atom_id res chain seq x y z
N MET A 1 -18.73 8.03 -21.74
CA MET A 1 -19.05 6.97 -20.74
C MET A 1 -17.77 6.27 -20.32
N TYR A 2 -17.54 6.11 -19.03
CA TYR A 2 -16.37 5.39 -18.51
C TYR A 2 -16.63 3.89 -18.34
N LEU A 3 -15.68 3.06 -18.73
CA LEU A 3 -15.74 1.61 -18.55
C LEU A 3 -15.77 1.23 -17.07
N SER A 4 -15.03 1.96 -16.22
CA SER A 4 -15.03 1.80 -14.77
C SER A 4 -16.38 2.06 -14.12
N GLU A 5 -17.14 3.05 -14.60
CA GLU A 5 -18.51 3.33 -14.12
C GLU A 5 -19.44 2.15 -14.36
N LEU A 6 -19.36 1.54 -15.55
CA LEU A 6 -20.16 0.34 -15.87
C LEU A 6 -19.76 -0.86 -15.00
N LYS A 7 -18.47 -1.04 -14.73
CA LYS A 7 -17.97 -2.12 -13.87
C LYS A 7 -18.50 -2.01 -12.44
N ALA A 8 -18.66 -0.78 -11.93
CA ALA A 8 -19.16 -0.50 -10.59
C ALA A 8 -20.66 -0.79 -10.42
N LEU A 9 -21.44 -0.83 -11.52
CA LEU A 9 -22.88 -1.06 -11.45
C LEU A 9 -23.22 -2.50 -11.03
N PRO A 10 -24.24 -2.68 -10.16
CA PRO A 10 -24.83 -3.99 -9.89
C PRO A 10 -25.40 -4.63 -11.17
N VAL A 11 -25.41 -5.97 -11.21
CA VAL A 11 -25.92 -6.71 -12.39
C VAL A 11 -27.37 -6.33 -12.72
N THR A 12 -28.20 -6.06 -11.73
CA THR A 12 -29.58 -5.61 -11.89
C THR A 12 -29.68 -4.30 -12.68
N GLN A 13 -28.88 -3.32 -12.35
CA GLN A 13 -28.85 -2.03 -13.05
C GLN A 13 -28.26 -2.15 -14.46
N LEU A 14 -27.29 -3.05 -14.66
CA LEU A 14 -26.77 -3.35 -16.00
C LEU A 14 -27.83 -4.01 -16.90
N VAL A 15 -28.66 -4.89 -16.35
CA VAL A 15 -29.80 -5.51 -17.09
C VAL A 15 -30.84 -4.47 -17.47
N GLU A 16 -31.17 -3.54 -16.55
CA GLU A 16 -32.10 -2.43 -16.83
C GLU A 16 -31.57 -1.50 -17.92
N LEU A 17 -30.25 -1.16 -17.82
CA LEU A 17 -29.59 -0.34 -18.84
C LEU A 17 -29.56 -1.06 -20.20
N ALA A 18 -29.28 -2.34 -20.22
CA ALA A 18 -29.30 -3.15 -21.44
C ALA A 18 -30.70 -3.23 -22.07
N ALA A 19 -31.75 -3.36 -21.25
CA ALA A 19 -33.13 -3.35 -21.70
C ALA A 19 -33.50 -1.99 -22.32
N SER A 20 -33.07 -0.88 -21.72
CA SER A 20 -33.31 0.46 -22.29
C SER A 20 -32.59 0.68 -23.63
N LEU A 21 -31.54 -0.08 -23.91
CA LEU A 21 -30.76 -0.06 -25.16
C LEU A 21 -31.23 -1.13 -26.16
N GLU A 22 -32.37 -1.80 -25.89
CA GLU A 22 -32.96 -2.85 -26.75
C GLU A 22 -31.95 -4.01 -27.01
N ILE A 23 -31.22 -4.46 -25.99
CA ILE A 23 -30.30 -5.60 -26.07
C ILE A 23 -31.13 -6.87 -25.75
N GLU A 24 -31.26 -7.75 -26.73
CA GLU A 24 -32.00 -9.01 -26.56
C GLU A 24 -31.27 -9.94 -25.57
N ASN A 25 -32.06 -10.70 -24.80
CA ASN A 25 -31.59 -11.72 -23.85
C ASN A 25 -30.62 -11.21 -22.77
N ALA A 26 -30.66 -9.92 -22.41
CA ALA A 26 -29.78 -9.29 -21.44
C ALA A 26 -29.69 -10.04 -20.10
N SER A 27 -30.81 -10.59 -19.60
CA SER A 27 -30.88 -11.34 -18.34
C SER A 27 -30.17 -12.70 -18.34
N ARG A 28 -29.80 -13.23 -19.50
CA ARG A 28 -29.09 -14.52 -19.66
C ARG A 28 -27.57 -14.35 -19.84
N LEU A 29 -27.11 -13.12 -20.09
CA LEU A 29 -25.70 -12.81 -20.30
C LEU A 29 -24.98 -12.74 -18.95
N ARG A 30 -23.71 -13.17 -18.92
CA ARG A 30 -22.80 -12.93 -17.80
C ARG A 30 -22.51 -11.43 -17.69
N LYS A 31 -22.15 -10.95 -16.51
CA LYS A 31 -21.87 -9.52 -16.26
C LYS A 31 -20.95 -8.91 -17.33
N GLN A 32 -19.88 -9.59 -17.69
CA GLN A 32 -18.92 -9.16 -18.71
C GLN A 32 -19.51 -9.07 -20.12
N GLU A 33 -20.25 -10.11 -20.54
CA GLU A 33 -20.92 -10.16 -21.84
C GLU A 33 -21.97 -9.05 -21.95
N LEU A 34 -22.68 -8.78 -20.84
CA LEU A 34 -23.68 -7.73 -20.75
C LEU A 34 -23.05 -6.33 -20.89
N MET A 35 -21.95 -6.05 -20.14
CA MET A 35 -21.22 -4.81 -20.27
C MET A 35 -20.68 -4.61 -21.70
N PHE A 36 -20.14 -5.67 -22.28
CA PHE A 36 -19.63 -5.64 -23.64
C PHE A 36 -20.74 -5.31 -24.67
N ALA A 37 -21.92 -5.93 -24.54
CA ALA A 37 -23.05 -5.65 -25.40
C ALA A 37 -23.55 -4.21 -25.25
N ILE A 38 -23.61 -3.67 -24.03
CA ILE A 38 -23.97 -2.28 -23.74
C ILE A 38 -22.99 -1.33 -24.43
N LEU A 39 -21.69 -1.53 -24.26
CA LEU A 39 -20.66 -0.68 -24.85
C LEU A 39 -20.64 -0.73 -26.37
N LYS A 40 -20.85 -1.93 -26.95
CA LYS A 40 -20.94 -2.09 -28.40
C LYS A 40 -22.16 -1.37 -28.99
N LYS A 41 -23.29 -1.37 -28.26
CA LYS A 41 -24.51 -0.65 -28.71
C LYS A 41 -24.29 0.86 -28.61
N LYS A 42 -23.72 1.35 -27.50
CA LYS A 42 -23.40 2.78 -27.30
C LYS A 42 -22.36 3.31 -28.28
N ALA A 43 -21.32 2.54 -28.58
CA ALA A 43 -20.36 2.89 -29.61
C ALA A 43 -21.00 3.04 -31.00
N LYS A 44 -21.99 2.19 -31.33
CA LYS A 44 -22.72 2.31 -32.59
C LYS A 44 -23.58 3.57 -32.67
N THR A 45 -24.01 4.12 -31.55
CA THR A 45 -24.75 5.42 -31.48
C THR A 45 -23.83 6.64 -31.49
N GLY A 46 -22.49 6.45 -31.63
CA GLY A 46 -21.52 7.54 -31.70
C GLY A 46 -21.06 8.05 -30.33
N GLU A 47 -21.43 7.39 -29.23
CA GLU A 47 -20.96 7.76 -27.90
C GLU A 47 -19.49 7.34 -27.71
N GLN A 48 -18.65 8.29 -27.28
CA GLN A 48 -17.25 8.01 -26.96
C GLN A 48 -17.17 7.20 -25.68
N ILE A 49 -16.32 6.16 -25.70
CA ILE A 49 -16.05 5.30 -24.56
C ILE A 49 -14.65 5.64 -24.03
N PHE A 50 -14.57 5.82 -22.70
CA PHE A 50 -13.32 6.06 -22.01
C PHE A 50 -13.00 4.87 -21.11
N GLY A 51 -11.71 4.57 -20.99
CA GLY A 51 -11.20 3.54 -20.12
C GLY A 51 -9.98 4.02 -19.36
N ASP A 52 -9.78 3.42 -18.21
CA ASP A 52 -8.67 3.68 -17.31
C ASP A 52 -8.10 2.38 -16.76
N GLY A 53 -6.89 2.44 -16.27
CA GLY A 53 -6.21 1.31 -15.64
C GLY A 53 -4.72 1.54 -15.47
N VAL A 54 -4.06 0.55 -14.90
CA VAL A 54 -2.61 0.56 -14.68
C VAL A 54 -1.94 -0.33 -15.71
N LEU A 55 -0.97 0.23 -16.42
CA LEU A 55 -0.28 -0.45 -17.52
C LEU A 55 0.61 -1.57 -17.00
N GLU A 56 0.46 -2.75 -17.58
CA GLU A 56 1.41 -3.84 -17.54
C GLU A 56 1.99 -4.03 -18.95
N VAL A 57 3.27 -3.78 -19.13
CA VAL A 57 3.98 -4.02 -20.40
C VAL A 57 4.46 -5.45 -20.44
N LEU A 58 4.09 -6.17 -21.49
CA LEU A 58 4.50 -7.56 -21.69
C LEU A 58 5.83 -7.65 -22.46
N PRO A 59 6.53 -8.80 -22.40
CA PRO A 59 7.83 -8.98 -23.06
C PRO A 59 7.83 -8.68 -24.56
N ASP A 60 6.69 -8.91 -25.21
CA ASP A 60 6.51 -8.64 -26.66
C ASP A 60 6.37 -7.15 -27.01
N GLY A 61 6.42 -6.28 -26.00
CA GLY A 61 6.41 -4.83 -26.16
C GLY A 61 5.04 -4.17 -26.28
N PHE A 62 3.93 -4.91 -26.28
CA PHE A 62 2.60 -4.40 -26.10
C PHE A 62 2.19 -4.45 -24.61
N GLY A 63 1.06 -3.87 -24.25
CA GLY A 63 0.60 -3.86 -22.85
C GLY A 63 -0.89 -3.93 -22.71
N PHE A 64 -1.30 -4.10 -21.44
CA PHE A 64 -2.70 -4.05 -21.02
C PHE A 64 -2.87 -3.10 -19.84
N LEU A 65 -3.97 -2.36 -19.84
CA LEU A 65 -4.42 -1.66 -18.64
C LEU A 65 -5.17 -2.63 -17.74
N ARG A 66 -4.61 -2.87 -16.57
CA ARG A 66 -5.17 -3.74 -15.52
C ARG A 66 -5.98 -2.91 -14.53
N SER A 67 -7.07 -3.49 -14.02
CA SER A 67 -7.91 -2.84 -13.03
C SER A 67 -7.37 -3.02 -11.60
N PRO A 68 -7.18 -1.93 -10.82
CA PRO A 68 -6.86 -2.03 -9.39
C PRO A 68 -7.94 -2.77 -8.59
N GLU A 69 -9.23 -2.62 -8.97
CA GLU A 69 -10.36 -3.29 -8.32
C GLU A 69 -10.28 -4.81 -8.41
N ALA A 70 -9.68 -5.33 -9.49
CA ALA A 70 -9.39 -6.75 -9.66
C ALA A 70 -7.98 -7.13 -9.14
N SER A 71 -7.35 -6.28 -8.35
CA SER A 71 -5.97 -6.46 -7.87
C SER A 71 -5.00 -6.81 -9.01
N TYR A 72 -5.16 -6.15 -10.15
CA TYR A 72 -4.36 -6.32 -11.37
C TYR A 72 -4.40 -7.72 -11.99
N LEU A 73 -5.41 -8.52 -11.69
CA LEU A 73 -5.63 -9.82 -12.32
C LEU A 73 -5.92 -9.61 -13.81
N ALA A 74 -5.29 -10.43 -14.66
CA ALA A 74 -5.58 -10.45 -16.09
C ALA A 74 -7.06 -10.80 -16.33
N SER A 75 -7.74 -9.96 -17.10
CA SER A 75 -9.18 -10.08 -17.37
C SER A 75 -9.46 -9.88 -18.86
N THR A 76 -10.60 -10.37 -19.32
CA THR A 76 -11.12 -10.09 -20.66
C THR A 76 -11.53 -8.63 -20.85
N ASP A 77 -11.66 -7.89 -19.75
CA ASP A 77 -12.02 -6.46 -19.72
C ASP A 77 -10.79 -5.55 -19.80
N ASP A 78 -9.60 -6.11 -19.88
CA ASP A 78 -8.36 -5.33 -19.98
C ASP A 78 -8.32 -4.58 -21.32
N ILE A 79 -7.68 -3.42 -21.29
CA ILE A 79 -7.57 -2.55 -22.47
C ILE A 79 -6.18 -2.72 -23.08
N TYR A 80 -6.14 -3.09 -24.35
CA TYR A 80 -4.90 -3.28 -25.09
C TYR A 80 -4.24 -1.94 -25.44
N LEU A 81 -2.91 -1.87 -25.25
CA LEU A 81 -2.05 -0.79 -25.73
C LEU A 81 -1.04 -1.33 -26.75
N SER A 82 -0.91 -0.61 -27.86
CA SER A 82 0.06 -0.95 -28.90
C SER A 82 1.49 -0.56 -28.50
N PRO A 83 2.51 -1.26 -29.03
CA PRO A 83 3.90 -0.89 -28.83
C PRO A 83 4.25 0.53 -29.27
N SER A 84 3.56 1.05 -30.30
CA SER A 84 3.75 2.40 -30.80
C SER A 84 3.32 3.47 -29.80
N GLN A 85 2.18 3.27 -29.10
CA GLN A 85 1.71 4.15 -28.04
C GLN A 85 2.65 4.14 -26.84
N ILE A 86 3.10 2.95 -26.44
CA ILE A 86 4.04 2.76 -25.31
C ILE A 86 5.34 3.54 -25.60
N ARG A 87 5.91 3.41 -26.79
CA ARG A 87 7.12 4.14 -27.16
C ARG A 87 6.89 5.65 -27.30
N ARG A 88 5.78 6.05 -27.91
CA ARG A 88 5.46 7.48 -28.16
C ARG A 88 5.40 8.30 -26.89
N PHE A 89 4.81 7.75 -25.82
CA PHE A 89 4.61 8.45 -24.56
C PHE A 89 5.61 8.05 -23.48
N ASN A 90 6.62 7.22 -23.83
CA ASN A 90 7.60 6.69 -22.87
C ASN A 90 6.93 6.02 -21.66
N LEU A 91 5.97 5.13 -21.91
CA LEU A 91 5.19 4.46 -20.90
C LEU A 91 5.95 3.26 -20.33
N HIS A 92 5.74 3.02 -19.04
CA HIS A 92 6.32 1.91 -18.30
C HIS A 92 5.24 1.16 -17.53
N THR A 93 5.52 -0.07 -17.16
CA THR A 93 4.67 -0.80 -16.20
C THR A 93 4.46 0.03 -14.95
N GLY A 94 3.22 0.11 -14.50
CA GLY A 94 2.82 0.90 -13.34
C GLY A 94 2.22 2.28 -13.68
N ASP A 95 2.37 2.79 -14.92
CA ASP A 95 1.73 4.04 -15.32
C ASP A 95 0.20 3.89 -15.30
N ALA A 96 -0.49 4.76 -14.57
CA ALA A 96 -1.94 4.86 -14.58
C ALA A 96 -2.37 5.70 -15.78
N ILE A 97 -3.14 5.10 -16.68
CA ILE A 97 -3.50 5.68 -17.96
C ILE A 97 -5.01 5.80 -18.07
N GLU A 98 -5.46 6.93 -18.58
CA GLU A 98 -6.85 7.21 -18.91
C GLU A 98 -6.94 7.71 -20.36
N GLY A 99 -7.95 7.25 -21.10
CA GLY A 99 -8.13 7.69 -22.46
C GLY A 99 -9.30 7.07 -23.18
N GLU A 100 -9.46 7.48 -24.43
CA GLU A 100 -10.51 7.00 -25.31
C GLU A 100 -10.18 5.57 -25.79
N VAL A 101 -11.17 4.69 -25.71
CA VAL A 101 -11.06 3.29 -26.13
C VAL A 101 -12.07 2.99 -27.23
N ARG A 102 -11.72 2.05 -28.10
CA ARG A 102 -12.61 1.47 -29.08
C ARG A 102 -13.00 0.04 -28.74
N THR A 103 -14.16 -0.35 -29.20
CA THR A 103 -14.62 -1.74 -29.13
C THR A 103 -13.72 -2.64 -30.00
N PRO A 104 -13.61 -3.94 -29.62
CA PRO A 104 -12.90 -4.91 -30.43
C PRO A 104 -13.47 -5.00 -31.85
N LYS A 105 -12.60 -5.15 -32.83
CA LYS A 105 -12.95 -5.51 -34.21
C LYS A 105 -13.17 -7.02 -34.33
N ASP A 106 -13.66 -7.45 -35.49
CA ASP A 106 -13.82 -8.88 -35.77
C ASP A 106 -12.47 -9.59 -35.66
N GLY A 107 -12.42 -10.60 -34.78
CA GLY A 107 -11.20 -11.36 -34.43
C GLY A 107 -10.39 -10.80 -33.25
N GLU A 108 -10.67 -9.61 -32.77
CA GLU A 108 -10.07 -9.05 -31.56
C GLU A 108 -10.88 -9.44 -30.29
N ARG A 109 -10.18 -9.63 -29.17
CA ARG A 109 -10.81 -10.01 -27.88
C ARG A 109 -10.94 -8.84 -26.90
N TYR A 110 -10.10 -7.82 -27.03
CA TYR A 110 -9.94 -6.74 -26.06
C TYR A 110 -10.35 -5.40 -26.63
N PHE A 111 -10.81 -4.51 -25.75
CA PHE A 111 -10.86 -3.08 -26.06
C PHE A 111 -9.45 -2.59 -26.37
N ALA A 112 -9.34 -1.60 -27.24
CA ALA A 112 -8.04 -1.02 -27.56
C ALA A 112 -8.04 0.49 -27.27
N LEU A 113 -6.99 0.98 -26.63
CA LEU A 113 -6.78 2.40 -26.41
C LEU A 113 -6.51 3.10 -27.76
N VAL A 114 -7.30 4.11 -28.07
CA VAL A 114 -7.17 4.91 -29.29
C VAL A 114 -6.36 6.19 -29.00
N LYS A 115 -6.69 6.87 -27.90
CA LYS A 115 -6.08 8.13 -27.50
C LYS A 115 -5.75 8.11 -26.01
N VAL A 116 -4.56 8.58 -25.67
CA VAL A 116 -4.14 8.79 -24.28
C VAL A 116 -4.53 10.21 -23.89
N ASP A 117 -5.39 10.38 -22.89
CA ASP A 117 -5.82 11.67 -22.39
C ASP A 117 -5.05 12.08 -21.14
N GLN A 118 -4.75 11.12 -20.23
CA GLN A 118 -3.96 11.36 -19.02
C GLN A 118 -3.00 10.21 -18.72
N ILE A 119 -1.88 10.55 -18.11
CA ILE A 119 -0.89 9.63 -17.56
C ILE A 119 -0.60 10.07 -16.13
N ASN A 120 -0.88 9.20 -15.15
CA ASN A 120 -0.74 9.47 -13.70
C ASN A 120 -1.46 10.78 -13.25
N GLY A 121 -2.61 11.07 -13.87
CA GLY A 121 -3.42 12.25 -13.59
C GLY A 121 -2.87 13.56 -14.16
N LYS A 122 -1.94 13.50 -15.12
CA LYS A 122 -1.38 14.66 -15.83
C LYS A 122 -1.51 14.49 -17.35
N PRO A 123 -1.50 15.58 -18.12
CA PRO A 123 -1.46 15.50 -19.57
C PRO A 123 -0.26 14.67 -20.07
N PRO A 124 -0.38 13.96 -21.22
CA PRO A 124 0.68 13.08 -21.74
C PRO A 124 2.02 13.75 -21.97
N GLU A 125 2.01 15.05 -22.30
CA GLU A 125 3.22 15.85 -22.52
C GLU A 125 4.10 15.94 -21.27
N ALA A 126 3.50 15.99 -20.08
CA ALA A 126 4.21 16.05 -18.81
C ALA A 126 5.02 14.76 -18.51
N SER A 127 4.62 13.63 -19.10
CA SER A 127 5.30 12.34 -18.89
C SER A 127 6.52 12.13 -19.79
N LYS A 128 6.67 12.90 -20.86
CA LYS A 128 7.78 12.71 -21.82
C LYS A 128 9.15 12.99 -21.23
N ASN A 129 9.24 13.97 -20.34
CA ASN A 129 10.49 14.44 -19.75
C ASN A 129 10.63 14.07 -18.27
N LYS A 130 9.92 13.05 -17.81
CA LYS A 130 10.02 12.56 -16.42
C LYS A 130 11.41 11.96 -16.16
N ILE A 131 11.92 12.19 -14.96
CA ILE A 131 13.10 11.50 -14.46
C ILE A 131 12.65 10.14 -13.93
N LEU A 132 13.30 9.08 -14.38
CA LEU A 132 13.00 7.72 -13.89
C LEU A 132 13.32 7.60 -12.40
N PHE A 133 12.53 6.82 -11.68
CA PHE A 133 12.62 6.65 -10.23
C PHE A 133 14.05 6.29 -9.77
N GLU A 134 14.74 5.44 -10.54
CA GLU A 134 16.10 4.99 -10.24
C GLU A 134 17.15 6.10 -10.31
N ASN A 135 16.84 7.19 -11.01
CA ASN A 135 17.73 8.36 -11.17
C ASN A 135 17.39 9.51 -10.22
N LEU A 136 16.34 9.38 -9.42
CA LEU A 136 15.95 10.38 -8.44
C LEU A 136 16.89 10.35 -7.21
N THR A 137 17.17 11.52 -6.64
CA THR A 137 18.09 11.68 -5.51
C THR A 137 17.41 11.32 -4.18
N PRO A 138 17.83 10.23 -3.49
CA PRO A 138 17.23 9.83 -2.23
C PRO A 138 17.68 10.68 -1.07
N LEU A 139 16.73 11.10 -0.23
CA LEU A 139 16.95 11.81 1.03
C LEU A 139 16.46 10.99 2.23
N PHE A 140 16.89 11.39 3.42
CA PHE A 140 16.26 10.92 4.64
C PHE A 140 14.84 11.51 4.78
N PRO A 141 13.93 10.81 5.47
CA PRO A 141 12.64 11.39 5.87
C PRO A 141 12.86 12.63 6.75
N ASP A 142 12.31 13.77 6.34
CA ASP A 142 12.41 15.05 7.03
C ASP A 142 11.04 15.75 7.22
N GLU A 143 10.00 15.21 6.58
CA GLU A 143 8.62 15.66 6.72
C GLU A 143 7.78 14.57 7.41
N PRO A 144 7.22 14.83 8.62
CA PRO A 144 6.48 13.82 9.36
C PRO A 144 5.10 13.55 8.76
N LEU A 145 4.69 12.30 8.79
CA LEU A 145 3.34 11.84 8.57
C LEU A 145 2.65 11.69 9.94
N HIS A 146 2.07 12.77 10.43
CA HIS A 146 1.42 12.79 11.73
C HIS A 146 0.21 11.86 11.79
N LEU A 147 0.17 11.02 12.84
CA LEU A 147 -0.91 10.08 13.09
C LEU A 147 -1.87 10.57 14.18
N GLU A 148 -1.46 11.53 15.00
CA GLU A 148 -2.35 12.18 15.98
C GLU A 148 -3.51 12.87 15.27
N ARG A 149 -4.74 12.62 15.74
CA ARG A 149 -5.98 13.21 15.18
C ARG A 149 -6.76 13.97 16.23
N GLU A 150 -7.53 14.96 15.82
CA GLU A 150 -8.46 15.69 16.70
C GLU A 150 -9.73 14.87 17.00
N MET A 151 -9.54 13.72 17.65
CA MET A 151 -10.62 12.84 18.08
C MET A 151 -10.33 12.18 19.41
N LYS A 152 -11.38 11.74 20.09
CA LYS A 152 -11.26 10.94 21.32
C LYS A 152 -11.26 9.46 20.97
N GLY A 153 -10.59 8.65 21.77
CA GLY A 153 -10.64 7.18 21.69
C GLY A 153 -9.28 6.53 21.55
N GLU A 154 -9.28 5.20 21.64
CA GLU A 154 -8.07 4.35 21.63
C GLU A 154 -7.29 4.46 20.32
N GLU A 155 -7.98 4.68 19.22
CA GLU A 155 -7.35 4.82 17.89
C GLU A 155 -6.45 6.06 17.84
N ASN A 156 -6.90 7.19 18.38
CA ASN A 156 -6.08 8.39 18.47
C ASN A 156 -4.88 8.20 19.43
N ILE A 157 -5.09 7.51 20.56
CA ILE A 157 -4.00 7.20 21.50
C ILE A 157 -2.90 6.39 20.80
N THR A 158 -3.26 5.43 19.99
CA THR A 158 -2.30 4.65 19.18
C THR A 158 -1.47 5.56 18.27
N GLY A 159 -2.11 6.45 17.50
CA GLY A 159 -1.42 7.41 16.63
C GLY A 159 -0.50 8.35 17.42
N ARG A 160 -0.96 8.87 18.56
CA ARG A 160 -0.19 9.71 19.45
C ARG A 160 1.07 9.03 20.00
N ILE A 161 0.96 7.75 20.36
CA ILE A 161 2.11 6.96 20.83
C ILE A 161 3.12 6.78 19.72
N ILE A 162 2.68 6.41 18.52
CA ILE A 162 3.59 6.22 17.38
C ILE A 162 4.31 7.52 17.03
N ASP A 163 3.62 8.65 16.99
CA ASP A 163 4.22 9.96 16.71
C ASP A 163 5.33 10.34 17.72
N MET A 164 5.22 9.89 18.97
CA MET A 164 6.25 10.14 19.99
C MET A 164 7.38 9.10 19.98
N ILE A 165 7.04 7.82 19.80
CA ILE A 165 8.00 6.74 20.06
C ILE A 165 8.67 6.26 18.76
N ALA A 166 7.94 6.24 17.65
CA ALA A 166 8.45 5.80 16.37
C ALA A 166 7.82 6.62 15.24
N PRO A 167 8.14 7.93 15.15
CA PRO A 167 7.55 8.81 14.15
C PRO A 167 7.79 8.30 12.74
N ILE A 168 6.78 8.44 11.89
CA ILE A 168 6.83 8.08 10.48
C ILE A 168 7.04 9.35 9.66
N GLY A 169 8.04 9.36 8.80
CA GLY A 169 8.26 10.45 7.85
C GLY A 169 7.98 10.01 6.41
N LYS A 170 7.75 10.99 5.53
CA LYS A 170 7.67 10.75 4.09
C LYS A 170 8.97 10.11 3.60
N GLY A 171 8.88 8.95 2.97
CA GLY A 171 10.05 8.16 2.56
C GLY A 171 10.52 7.13 3.59
N GLN A 172 9.78 6.90 4.68
CA GLN A 172 10.14 5.95 5.73
C GLN A 172 10.12 4.51 5.23
N ARG A 173 11.09 3.70 5.67
CA ARG A 173 11.10 2.24 5.59
C ARG A 173 10.82 1.67 6.97
N GLY A 174 9.54 1.46 7.28
CA GLY A 174 9.12 1.04 8.60
C GLY A 174 8.72 -0.44 8.67
N LEU A 175 9.06 -1.09 9.78
CA LEU A 175 8.59 -2.42 10.12
C LEU A 175 7.64 -2.37 11.32
N LEU A 176 6.46 -2.96 11.16
CA LEU A 176 5.57 -3.33 12.25
C LEU A 176 5.86 -4.79 12.63
N VAL A 177 6.68 -4.98 13.64
CA VAL A 177 7.12 -6.30 14.08
C VAL A 177 6.07 -6.89 15.00
N ALA A 178 5.40 -7.95 14.56
CA ALA A 178 4.21 -8.45 15.21
C ALA A 178 4.25 -9.97 15.44
N PRO A 179 4.15 -10.43 16.71
CA PRO A 179 3.81 -11.80 17.00
C PRO A 179 2.34 -12.08 16.66
N PRO A 180 1.93 -13.36 16.52
CA PRO A 180 0.55 -13.71 16.26
C PRO A 180 -0.41 -13.16 17.32
N LYS A 181 -1.59 -12.68 16.91
CA LYS A 181 -2.67 -12.16 17.77
C LYS A 181 -2.30 -10.93 18.61
N SER A 182 -1.36 -10.12 18.17
CA SER A 182 -0.90 -8.89 18.87
C SER A 182 -1.64 -7.61 18.49
N GLY A 183 -2.65 -7.67 17.62
CA GLY A 183 -3.37 -6.48 17.15
C GLY A 183 -2.79 -5.82 15.89
N LYS A 184 -2.00 -6.57 15.11
CA LYS A 184 -1.37 -6.12 13.86
C LYS A 184 -2.34 -5.41 12.90
N THR A 185 -3.48 -6.04 12.59
CA THR A 185 -4.47 -5.53 11.64
C THR A 185 -5.09 -4.21 12.11
N VAL A 186 -5.43 -4.12 13.39
CA VAL A 186 -5.96 -2.88 13.99
C VAL A 186 -4.92 -1.75 13.93
N MET A 187 -3.65 -2.07 14.17
CA MET A 187 -2.55 -1.10 14.04
C MET A 187 -2.45 -0.55 12.61
N MET A 188 -2.50 -1.43 11.61
CA MET A 188 -2.48 -1.06 10.19
C MET A 188 -3.67 -0.17 9.83
N GLN A 189 -4.88 -0.52 10.27
CA GLN A 189 -6.08 0.29 10.06
C GLN A 189 -5.95 1.67 10.70
N THR A 190 -5.46 1.73 11.93
CA THR A 190 -5.22 3.00 12.65
C THR A 190 -4.27 3.91 11.88
N ILE A 191 -3.16 3.38 11.38
CA ILE A 191 -2.19 4.14 10.57
C ILE A 191 -2.85 4.61 9.26
N ALA A 192 -3.59 3.72 8.57
CA ALA A 192 -4.29 4.06 7.33
C ALA A 192 -5.31 5.19 7.52
N HIS A 193 -6.12 5.11 8.58
CA HIS A 193 -7.12 6.13 8.92
C HIS A 193 -6.47 7.47 9.25
N ALA A 194 -5.36 7.45 10.00
CA ALA A 194 -4.64 8.66 10.35
C ALA A 194 -4.02 9.34 9.12
N ILE A 195 -3.38 8.57 8.25
CA ILE A 195 -2.79 9.10 7.02
C ILE A 195 -3.86 9.71 6.12
N THR A 196 -4.97 9.03 5.90
CA THR A 196 -6.05 9.55 5.04
C THR A 196 -6.77 10.77 5.62
N ALA A 197 -6.84 10.87 6.95
CA ALA A 197 -7.45 12.01 7.63
C ALA A 197 -6.53 13.24 7.65
N ASN A 198 -5.26 13.05 7.97
CA ASN A 198 -4.30 14.15 8.19
C ASN A 198 -3.57 14.56 6.90
N HIS A 199 -3.45 13.66 5.93
CA HIS A 199 -2.65 13.83 4.72
C HIS A 199 -3.46 13.46 3.47
N PRO A 200 -4.51 14.25 3.11
CA PRO A 200 -5.44 13.92 2.02
C PRO A 200 -4.77 13.88 0.63
N ASP A 201 -3.63 14.56 0.47
CA ASP A 201 -2.86 14.60 -0.79
C ASP A 201 -1.96 13.36 -0.99
N VAL A 202 -1.79 12.56 0.05
CA VAL A 202 -0.99 11.33 -0.01
C VAL A 202 -1.79 10.21 -0.66
N THR A 203 -1.19 9.54 -1.62
CA THR A 203 -1.76 8.33 -2.22
C THR A 203 -1.49 7.13 -1.31
N LEU A 204 -2.53 6.59 -0.71
CA LEU A 204 -2.44 5.40 0.15
C LEU A 204 -2.78 4.14 -0.63
N ILE A 205 -1.88 3.16 -0.60
CA ILE A 205 -2.06 1.82 -1.14
C ILE A 205 -1.88 0.81 0.00
N VAL A 206 -2.87 -0.04 0.21
CA VAL A 206 -2.78 -1.17 1.14
C VAL A 206 -2.59 -2.44 0.32
N LEU A 207 -1.49 -3.13 0.54
CA LEU A 207 -1.13 -4.37 -0.15
C LEU A 207 -1.20 -5.55 0.83
N LEU A 208 -2.14 -6.45 0.59
CA LEU A 208 -2.39 -7.63 1.41
C LEU A 208 -1.92 -8.88 0.66
N ILE A 209 -0.92 -9.56 1.19
CA ILE A 209 -0.31 -10.76 0.58
C ILE A 209 -0.54 -11.97 1.47
N ASP A 210 -1.16 -13.01 0.91
CA ASP A 210 -1.45 -14.28 1.59
C ASP A 210 -2.33 -14.07 2.86
N GLU A 211 -3.20 -13.06 2.83
CA GLU A 211 -4.19 -12.78 3.87
C GLU A 211 -5.53 -13.44 3.57
N ARG A 212 -6.41 -13.49 4.57
CA ARG A 212 -7.72 -14.10 4.45
C ARG A 212 -8.70 -13.21 3.71
N PRO A 213 -9.62 -13.77 2.88
CA PRO A 213 -10.61 -12.97 2.15
C PRO A 213 -11.46 -12.05 3.03
N GLU A 214 -11.83 -12.50 4.24
CA GLU A 214 -12.59 -11.69 5.20
C GLU A 214 -11.79 -10.49 5.70
N GLU A 215 -10.47 -10.61 5.93
CA GLU A 215 -9.59 -9.51 6.32
C GLU A 215 -9.41 -8.50 5.17
N VAL A 216 -9.35 -8.99 3.94
CA VAL A 216 -9.33 -8.13 2.74
C VAL A 216 -10.62 -7.32 2.64
N THR A 217 -11.78 -7.95 2.81
CA THR A 217 -13.07 -7.28 2.76
C THR A 217 -13.21 -6.23 3.86
N GLU A 218 -12.76 -6.54 5.07
CA GLU A 218 -12.76 -5.59 6.19
C GLU A 218 -11.89 -4.38 5.89
N MET A 219 -10.69 -4.58 5.37
CA MET A 219 -9.78 -3.49 4.99
C MET A 219 -10.38 -2.61 3.89
N GLN A 220 -10.97 -3.22 2.86
CA GLN A 220 -11.65 -2.49 1.78
C GLN A 220 -12.82 -1.63 2.26
N ARG A 221 -13.53 -2.06 3.30
CA ARG A 221 -14.66 -1.31 3.87
C ARG A 221 -14.24 -0.22 4.83
N SER A 222 -13.14 -0.42 5.54
CA SER A 222 -12.70 0.49 6.60
C SER A 222 -11.75 1.57 6.11
N VAL A 223 -10.91 1.30 5.12
CA VAL A 223 -9.84 2.20 4.68
C VAL A 223 -10.23 2.96 3.42
N ARG A 224 -10.03 4.28 3.45
CA ARG A 224 -10.14 5.14 2.25
C ARG A 224 -8.79 5.18 1.52
N GLY A 225 -8.57 4.23 0.65
CA GLY A 225 -7.35 4.08 -0.13
C GLY A 225 -7.51 2.95 -1.13
N GLU A 226 -6.51 2.73 -1.95
CA GLU A 226 -6.49 1.59 -2.84
C GLU A 226 -6.10 0.33 -2.06
N VAL A 227 -6.98 -0.66 -2.01
CA VAL A 227 -6.70 -1.95 -1.37
C VAL A 227 -6.50 -3.00 -2.45
N VAL A 228 -5.30 -3.52 -2.53
CA VAL A 228 -4.87 -4.55 -3.48
C VAL A 228 -4.51 -5.81 -2.70
N ALA A 229 -5.02 -6.95 -3.11
CA ALA A 229 -4.82 -8.18 -2.37
C ALA A 229 -4.52 -9.38 -3.27
N SER A 230 -3.77 -10.32 -2.72
CA SER A 230 -3.68 -11.70 -3.18
C SER A 230 -3.86 -12.59 -1.97
N THR A 231 -4.97 -13.33 -1.94
CA THR A 231 -5.40 -14.12 -0.79
C THR A 231 -4.69 -15.47 -0.68
N PHE A 232 -4.77 -16.12 0.47
CA PHE A 232 -4.00 -17.34 0.78
C PHE A 232 -4.31 -18.53 -0.14
N ASP A 233 -5.45 -18.53 -0.82
CA ASP A 233 -5.88 -19.54 -1.77
C ASP A 233 -5.28 -19.35 -3.18
N GLU A 234 -4.62 -18.21 -3.43
CA GLU A 234 -3.94 -17.93 -4.68
C GLU A 234 -2.48 -18.45 -4.67
N PRO A 235 -1.90 -18.78 -5.83
CA PRO A 235 -0.53 -19.29 -5.92
C PRO A 235 0.51 -18.19 -5.62
N ALA A 236 1.71 -18.61 -5.16
CA ALA A 236 2.81 -17.69 -4.83
C ALA A 236 3.22 -16.78 -6.01
N THR A 237 3.10 -17.25 -7.25
CA THR A 237 3.33 -16.44 -8.44
C THR A 237 2.41 -15.22 -8.52
N ARG A 238 1.18 -15.38 -8.06
CA ARG A 238 0.19 -14.29 -8.02
C ARG A 238 0.57 -13.25 -6.96
N HIS A 239 1.01 -13.69 -5.78
CA HIS A 239 1.49 -12.80 -4.71
C HIS A 239 2.63 -11.89 -5.21
N VAL A 240 3.59 -12.50 -5.91
CA VAL A 240 4.73 -11.77 -6.51
C VAL A 240 4.26 -10.78 -7.58
N GLN A 241 3.39 -11.20 -8.49
CA GLN A 241 2.89 -10.36 -9.59
C GLN A 241 2.16 -9.12 -9.06
N VAL A 242 1.28 -9.29 -8.07
CA VAL A 242 0.54 -8.17 -7.45
C VAL A 242 1.49 -7.19 -6.79
N ALA A 243 2.47 -7.69 -6.03
CA ALA A 243 3.45 -6.85 -5.36
C ALA A 243 4.31 -6.05 -6.37
N GLU A 244 4.73 -6.69 -7.47
CA GLU A 244 5.49 -6.01 -8.53
C GLU A 244 4.66 -4.93 -9.23
N MET A 245 3.37 -5.17 -9.49
CA MET A 245 2.49 -4.14 -10.05
C MET A 245 2.31 -2.94 -9.11
N VAL A 246 2.13 -3.19 -7.81
CA VAL A 246 1.97 -2.13 -6.81
C VAL A 246 3.23 -1.27 -6.69
N ILE A 247 4.41 -1.89 -6.60
CA ILE A 247 5.65 -1.11 -6.46
C ILE A 247 5.97 -0.30 -7.72
N GLU A 248 5.74 -0.85 -8.91
CA GLU A 248 5.94 -0.11 -10.15
C GLU A 248 4.95 1.05 -10.29
N LYS A 249 3.67 0.85 -9.91
CA LYS A 249 2.71 1.96 -9.83
C LYS A 249 3.17 3.05 -8.88
N ALA A 250 3.60 2.69 -7.69
CA ALA A 250 4.08 3.65 -6.69
C ALA A 250 5.27 4.46 -7.22
N LYS A 251 6.25 3.81 -7.86
CA LYS A 251 7.38 4.49 -8.50
C LYS A 251 6.94 5.49 -9.58
N ARG A 252 5.99 5.11 -10.44
CA ARG A 252 5.46 6.01 -11.49
C ARG A 252 4.78 7.24 -10.88
N LEU A 253 4.03 7.08 -9.79
CA LEU A 253 3.42 8.20 -9.08
C LEU A 253 4.48 9.14 -8.48
N VAL A 254 5.54 8.60 -7.89
CA VAL A 254 6.65 9.39 -7.33
C VAL A 254 7.40 10.16 -8.41
N GLU A 255 7.61 9.59 -9.60
CA GLU A 255 8.17 10.29 -10.77
C GLU A 255 7.36 11.54 -11.16
N HIS A 256 6.08 11.55 -10.81
CA HIS A 256 5.17 12.68 -10.97
C HIS A 256 5.07 13.57 -9.73
N LYS A 257 6.03 13.43 -8.80
CA LYS A 257 6.14 14.23 -7.55
C LYS A 257 4.97 14.03 -6.59
N LYS A 258 4.37 12.83 -6.58
CA LYS A 258 3.35 12.46 -5.62
C LYS A 258 3.98 11.79 -4.40
N ASP A 259 3.38 12.01 -3.24
CA ASP A 259 3.69 11.28 -2.02
C ASP A 259 2.84 10.00 -1.98
N VAL A 260 3.51 8.86 -1.87
CA VAL A 260 2.86 7.55 -1.86
C VAL A 260 3.21 6.82 -0.58
N VAL A 261 2.21 6.24 0.06
CA VAL A 261 2.38 5.35 1.21
C VAL A 261 1.86 3.97 0.84
N ILE A 262 2.71 2.94 0.99
CA ILE A 262 2.32 1.55 0.90
C ILE A 262 2.29 0.96 2.30
N LEU A 263 1.14 0.43 2.70
CA LEU A 263 1.00 -0.42 3.88
C LEU A 263 0.97 -1.88 3.42
N LEU A 264 2.01 -2.64 3.75
CA LEU A 264 2.16 -4.04 3.30
C LEU A 264 1.92 -5.02 4.44
N ASP A 265 0.96 -5.87 4.31
CA ASP A 265 0.71 -7.00 5.20
C ASP A 265 0.79 -8.32 4.42
N SER A 266 1.86 -9.11 4.49
CA SER A 266 3.08 -8.88 5.24
C SER A 266 4.33 -9.09 4.35
N ILE A 267 5.41 -8.43 4.71
CA ILE A 267 6.71 -8.63 4.04
C ILE A 267 7.22 -10.08 4.23
N THR A 268 6.92 -10.71 5.36
CA THR A 268 7.28 -12.09 5.65
C THR A 268 6.65 -13.05 4.64
N ARG A 269 5.36 -12.88 4.36
CA ARG A 269 4.65 -13.73 3.40
C ARG A 269 5.05 -13.43 1.96
N LEU A 270 5.32 -12.18 1.63
CA LEU A 270 5.86 -11.79 0.33
C LEU A 270 7.24 -12.45 0.11
N ALA A 271 8.12 -12.42 1.10
CA ALA A 271 9.43 -13.06 1.03
C ALA A 271 9.32 -14.59 0.86
N ARG A 272 8.37 -15.24 1.56
CA ARG A 272 8.05 -16.66 1.35
C ARG A 272 7.59 -16.95 -0.08
N ALA A 273 6.73 -16.10 -0.64
CA ALA A 273 6.27 -16.24 -2.02
C ALA A 273 7.43 -16.16 -3.01
N TYR A 274 8.33 -15.20 -2.84
CA TYR A 274 9.53 -15.11 -3.66
C TYR A 274 10.43 -16.34 -3.50
N ASN A 275 10.58 -16.87 -2.28
CA ASN A 275 11.37 -18.09 -2.05
C ASN A 275 10.79 -19.31 -2.78
N THR A 276 9.47 -19.35 -2.99
CA THR A 276 8.81 -20.40 -3.75
C THR A 276 8.97 -20.24 -5.27
N VAL A 277 8.97 -18.99 -5.76
CA VAL A 277 8.92 -18.67 -7.18
C VAL A 277 10.31 -18.57 -7.83
N VAL A 278 11.32 -18.12 -7.05
CA VAL A 278 12.67 -17.92 -7.57
C VAL A 278 13.31 -19.27 -7.92
N PRO A 279 13.96 -19.41 -9.08
CA PRO A 279 14.74 -20.60 -9.41
C PRO A 279 15.80 -20.88 -8.35
N THR A 280 15.93 -22.13 -7.95
CA THR A 280 16.88 -22.55 -6.92
C THR A 280 18.31 -22.21 -7.31
N SER A 281 19.02 -21.48 -6.46
CA SER A 281 20.45 -21.14 -6.65
C SER A 281 21.38 -22.32 -6.32
N GLY A 282 20.86 -23.35 -5.69
CA GLY A 282 21.64 -24.47 -5.10
C GLY A 282 22.31 -24.11 -3.77
N LYS A 283 22.15 -22.87 -3.29
CA LYS A 283 22.65 -22.39 -1.99
C LYS A 283 21.47 -22.01 -1.11
N VAL A 284 21.22 -22.82 -0.09
CA VAL A 284 20.13 -22.60 0.87
C VAL A 284 20.73 -22.06 2.16
N LEU A 285 20.22 -20.93 2.61
CA LEU A 285 20.55 -20.31 3.89
C LEU A 285 19.82 -21.06 5.04
N THR A 286 20.19 -20.74 6.26
CA THR A 286 19.48 -21.22 7.46
C THR A 286 17.97 -20.93 7.34
N GLY A 287 17.12 -21.87 7.77
CA GLY A 287 15.67 -21.73 7.68
C GLY A 287 15.04 -22.07 6.33
N GLY A 288 15.82 -22.61 5.37
CA GLY A 288 15.29 -23.03 4.06
C GLY A 288 15.08 -21.88 3.06
N VAL A 289 15.74 -20.74 3.26
CA VAL A 289 15.69 -19.59 2.37
C VAL A 289 16.75 -19.73 1.28
N ASP A 290 16.37 -19.68 0.00
CA ASP A 290 17.33 -19.62 -1.10
C ASP A 290 18.12 -18.31 -1.06
N ALA A 291 19.42 -18.36 -1.36
CA ALA A 291 20.31 -17.19 -1.29
C ALA A 291 19.84 -16.02 -2.18
N ASN A 292 19.13 -16.29 -3.27
CA ASN A 292 18.62 -15.28 -4.19
C ASN A 292 17.17 -14.82 -3.88
N ALA A 293 16.47 -15.53 -3.00
CA ALA A 293 15.04 -15.31 -2.77
C ALA A 293 14.72 -13.93 -2.18
N LEU A 294 15.57 -13.42 -1.30
CA LEU A 294 15.33 -12.16 -0.60
C LEU A 294 15.75 -10.90 -1.37
N HIS A 295 16.44 -11.05 -2.50
CA HIS A 295 16.93 -9.90 -3.25
C HIS A 295 15.79 -9.02 -3.77
N ARG A 296 14.75 -9.61 -4.40
CA ARG A 296 13.60 -8.85 -4.92
C ARG A 296 12.75 -8.22 -3.81
N PRO A 297 12.32 -8.93 -2.75
CA PRO A 297 11.59 -8.29 -1.65
C PRO A 297 12.41 -7.24 -0.90
N LYS A 298 13.74 -7.37 -0.80
CA LYS A 298 14.61 -6.29 -0.29
C LYS A 298 14.61 -5.07 -1.20
N ARG A 299 14.63 -5.26 -2.52
CA ARG A 299 14.49 -4.15 -3.48
C ARG A 299 13.13 -3.48 -3.39
N PHE A 300 12.07 -4.25 -3.18
CA PHE A 300 10.73 -3.72 -2.93
C PHE A 300 10.74 -2.79 -1.71
N PHE A 301 11.13 -3.30 -0.55
CA PHE A 301 11.17 -2.54 0.68
C PHE A 301 12.19 -1.40 0.65
N GLY A 302 13.34 -1.63 0.05
CA GLY A 302 14.42 -0.65 -0.12
C GLY A 302 14.09 0.48 -1.12
N ALA A 303 13.02 0.36 -1.89
CA ALA A 303 12.55 1.43 -2.77
C ALA A 303 12.03 2.65 -1.99
N ALA A 304 11.58 2.47 -0.74
CA ALA A 304 11.10 3.57 0.09
C ALA A 304 12.20 4.61 0.33
N ARG A 305 11.90 5.86 -0.03
CA ARG A 305 12.80 7.01 0.08
C ARG A 305 12.05 8.33 -0.03
N ASN A 306 12.55 9.35 0.60
CA ASN A 306 12.21 10.73 0.28
C ASN A 306 13.05 11.20 -0.91
N ILE A 307 12.56 12.11 -1.72
CA ILE A 307 13.16 12.50 -3.00
C ILE A 307 13.41 14.01 -3.04
N GLU A 308 14.65 14.41 -3.38
CA GLU A 308 15.05 15.82 -3.48
C GLU A 308 14.25 16.58 -4.57
N GLU A 309 13.97 15.94 -5.69
CA GLU A 309 13.22 16.51 -6.81
C GLU A 309 11.71 16.63 -6.52
N GLY A 310 11.26 16.13 -5.39
CA GLY A 310 9.87 16.14 -4.91
C GLY A 310 9.18 14.79 -5.05
N GLY A 311 8.21 14.58 -4.18
CA GLY A 311 7.54 13.31 -3.99
C GLY A 311 8.28 12.37 -3.03
N SER A 312 7.61 11.34 -2.58
CA SER A 312 8.18 10.36 -1.66
C SER A 312 7.51 9.00 -1.80
N LEU A 313 8.23 7.95 -1.47
CA LEU A 313 7.71 6.60 -1.31
C LEU A 313 7.96 6.13 0.11
N THR A 314 6.90 5.97 0.88
CA THR A 314 6.91 5.41 2.23
C THR A 314 6.39 3.99 2.19
N ILE A 315 7.08 3.05 2.84
CA ILE A 315 6.63 1.66 2.96
C ILE A 315 6.65 1.27 4.43
N ILE A 316 5.48 0.94 4.96
CA ILE A 316 5.31 0.38 6.30
C ILE A 316 4.83 -1.06 6.12
N ALA A 317 5.70 -2.00 6.48
CA ALA A 317 5.45 -3.42 6.27
C ALA A 317 5.35 -4.17 7.60
N THR A 318 4.42 -5.09 7.71
CA THR A 318 4.37 -5.99 8.85
C THR A 318 5.39 -7.12 8.68
N ALA A 319 6.14 -7.40 9.75
CA ALA A 319 7.05 -8.52 9.85
C ALA A 319 6.57 -9.48 10.94
N LEU A 320 6.38 -10.74 10.58
CA LEU A 320 5.87 -11.75 11.50
C LEU A 320 7.02 -12.37 12.28
N ILE A 321 6.89 -12.41 13.60
CA ILE A 321 7.83 -13.05 14.53
C ILE A 321 7.10 -14.05 15.42
N GLU A 322 7.85 -14.90 16.12
CA GLU A 322 7.29 -15.91 17.05
C GLU A 322 6.26 -16.85 16.40
N THR A 323 6.41 -17.12 15.12
CA THR A 323 5.52 -18.02 14.38
C THR A 323 5.89 -19.50 14.54
N GLY A 324 7.01 -19.80 15.17
CA GLY A 324 7.61 -21.11 15.22
C GLY A 324 8.36 -21.51 13.95
N SER A 325 8.44 -20.62 12.95
CA SER A 325 9.15 -20.86 11.69
C SER A 325 10.54 -20.21 11.70
N ARG A 326 11.59 -21.02 11.54
CA ARG A 326 12.96 -20.52 11.36
C ARG A 326 13.12 -19.65 10.11
N MET A 327 12.34 -19.93 9.08
CA MET A 327 12.32 -19.09 7.87
C MET A 327 11.91 -17.66 8.19
N ASP A 328 10.87 -17.48 9.00
CA ASP A 328 10.38 -16.15 9.37
C ASP A 328 11.38 -15.38 10.22
N GLU A 329 12.10 -16.04 11.08
CA GLU A 329 13.19 -15.45 11.88
C GLU A 329 14.31 -14.91 10.96
N VAL A 330 14.73 -15.72 9.99
CA VAL A 330 15.74 -15.30 9.00
C VAL A 330 15.24 -14.12 8.16
N ILE A 331 14.00 -14.20 7.67
CA ILE A 331 13.38 -13.11 6.90
C ILE A 331 13.36 -11.80 7.74
N TYR A 332 12.90 -11.88 8.99
CA TYR A 332 12.87 -10.71 9.87
C TYR A 332 14.26 -10.09 10.07
N GLU A 333 15.27 -10.89 10.42
CA GLU A 333 16.64 -10.37 10.61
C GLU A 333 17.22 -9.72 9.34
N GLU A 334 16.89 -10.25 8.16
CA GLU A 334 17.34 -9.68 6.89
C GLU A 334 16.65 -8.34 6.56
N PHE A 335 15.39 -8.16 6.94
CA PHE A 335 14.67 -6.88 6.73
C PHE A 335 14.94 -5.85 7.81
N LYS A 336 15.21 -6.27 9.05
CA LYS A 336 15.60 -5.40 10.16
C LYS A 336 16.79 -4.51 9.80
N GLY A 337 17.79 -5.07 9.11
CA GLY A 337 18.94 -4.31 8.62
C GLY A 337 18.63 -3.32 7.50
N THR A 338 17.51 -3.49 6.80
CA THR A 338 17.09 -2.62 5.68
C THR A 338 16.18 -1.47 6.14
N GLY A 339 15.40 -1.68 7.19
CA GLY A 339 14.49 -0.68 7.75
C GLY A 339 15.20 0.45 8.50
N ASN A 340 14.53 1.57 8.64
CA ASN A 340 14.97 2.73 9.43
C ASN A 340 13.96 3.17 10.50
N MET A 341 12.91 2.38 10.71
CA MET A 341 11.90 2.56 11.74
C MET A 341 11.32 1.20 12.13
N GLU A 342 11.11 0.97 13.40
CA GLU A 342 10.46 -0.25 13.90
C GLU A 342 9.44 0.09 14.99
N VAL A 343 8.25 -0.51 14.89
CA VAL A 343 7.28 -0.61 15.98
C VAL A 343 7.13 -2.08 16.34
N HIS A 344 7.51 -2.44 17.54
CA HIS A 344 7.39 -3.78 18.06
C HIS A 344 6.09 -3.96 18.83
N LEU A 345 5.27 -4.92 18.40
CA LEU A 345 4.13 -5.38 19.19
C LEU A 345 4.58 -6.48 20.15
N GLU A 346 4.03 -6.47 21.35
CA GLU A 346 4.41 -7.37 22.45
C GLU A 346 3.26 -8.33 22.78
N ARG A 347 3.56 -9.63 22.72
CA ARG A 347 2.57 -10.67 22.98
C ARG A 347 2.02 -10.62 24.41
N ARG A 348 2.87 -10.36 25.40
CA ARG A 348 2.51 -10.27 26.81
C ARG A 348 1.49 -9.16 27.09
N LEU A 349 1.59 -8.02 26.40
CA LEU A 349 0.61 -6.94 26.45
C LEU A 349 -0.75 -7.38 25.89
N ALA A 350 -0.74 -8.01 24.72
CA ALA A 350 -1.96 -8.49 24.06
C ALA A 350 -2.67 -9.57 24.89
N GLU A 351 -1.94 -10.48 25.53
CA GLU A 351 -2.48 -11.50 26.43
C GLU A 351 -3.17 -10.89 27.66
N LYS A 352 -2.66 -9.76 28.16
CA LYS A 352 -3.27 -8.96 29.22
C LYS A 352 -4.36 -7.98 28.75
N ARG A 353 -4.68 -7.98 27.45
CA ARG A 353 -5.65 -7.05 26.85
C ARG A 353 -5.27 -5.56 27.00
N VAL A 354 -3.98 -5.27 27.06
CA VAL A 354 -3.46 -3.91 27.04
C VAL A 354 -3.18 -3.53 25.58
N TYR A 355 -3.92 -2.56 25.07
CA TYR A 355 -3.81 -2.09 23.67
C TYR A 355 -3.65 -0.56 23.62
N PRO A 356 -2.87 -0.04 22.62
CA PRO A 356 -2.07 -0.78 21.67
C PRO A 356 -0.94 -1.58 22.34
N ALA A 357 -0.70 -2.79 21.87
CA ALA A 357 0.30 -3.70 22.48
C ALA A 357 1.73 -3.35 22.04
N ILE A 358 2.14 -2.10 22.13
CA ILE A 358 3.44 -1.58 21.67
C ILE A 358 4.50 -1.78 22.75
N ASN A 359 5.61 -2.41 22.40
CA ASN A 359 6.81 -2.40 23.23
C ASN A 359 7.59 -1.09 22.98
N ILE A 360 7.50 -0.17 23.91
CA ILE A 360 8.05 1.18 23.78
C ILE A 360 9.58 1.14 23.70
N ASN A 361 10.22 0.29 24.49
CA ASN A 361 11.68 0.23 24.59
C ASN A 361 12.35 -0.36 23.32
N ARG A 362 11.60 -1.19 22.57
CA ARG A 362 12.08 -1.80 21.33
C ARG A 362 11.69 -1.03 20.08
N SER A 363 10.81 -0.04 20.21
CA SER A 363 10.30 0.75 19.09
C SER A 363 11.07 2.05 18.91
N GLY A 364 11.26 2.49 17.67
CA GLY A 364 11.93 3.75 17.39
C GLY A 364 12.16 4.00 15.90
N THR A 365 12.54 5.23 15.60
CA THR A 365 12.90 5.70 14.25
C THR A 365 14.32 6.23 14.23
N ARG A 366 15.10 5.85 13.24
CA ARG A 366 16.45 6.40 13.02
C ARG A 366 16.33 7.84 12.56
N LYS A 367 17.20 8.72 13.10
CA LYS A 367 17.20 10.16 12.81
C LYS A 367 15.87 10.84 13.11
N GLU A 368 15.22 10.46 14.21
CA GLU A 368 13.96 11.06 14.67
C GLU A 368 14.07 12.59 14.87
N GLU A 369 15.28 13.10 15.08
CA GLU A 369 15.57 14.53 15.18
C GLU A 369 15.25 15.32 13.90
N MET A 370 15.13 14.66 12.76
CA MET A 370 14.70 15.31 11.52
C MET A 370 13.17 15.43 11.41
N LEU A 371 12.44 14.63 12.16
CA LEU A 371 10.97 14.56 12.14
C LEU A 371 10.33 15.29 13.32
N ILE A 372 11.03 15.40 14.42
CA ILE A 372 10.50 15.95 15.68
C ILE A 372 11.24 17.25 16.01
N LYS A 373 10.49 18.30 16.35
CA LYS A 373 11.08 19.57 16.80
C LYS A 373 11.91 19.39 18.06
N GLY A 374 13.04 20.09 18.18
CA GLY A 374 14.04 19.87 19.23
C GLY A 374 13.54 20.00 20.68
N ASP A 375 12.61 20.91 20.94
CA ASP A 375 11.98 21.09 22.25
C ASP A 375 11.06 19.90 22.63
N VAL A 376 10.35 19.36 21.67
CA VAL A 376 9.51 18.16 21.84
C VAL A 376 10.39 16.92 21.96
N LEU A 377 11.43 16.83 21.17
CA LEU A 377 12.38 15.72 21.19
C LEU A 377 13.04 15.55 22.57
N GLN A 378 13.45 16.64 23.20
CA GLN A 378 13.98 16.60 24.56
C GLN A 378 12.98 16.03 25.57
N LYS A 379 11.70 16.41 25.47
CA LYS A 379 10.64 15.87 26.32
C LYS A 379 10.43 14.37 26.08
N ILE A 380 10.49 13.94 24.83
CA ILE A 380 10.39 12.52 24.47
C ILE A 380 11.57 11.73 25.04
N TRP A 381 12.77 12.24 25.00
CA TRP A 381 13.94 11.55 25.56
C TRP A 381 13.84 11.42 27.08
N ILE A 382 13.34 12.43 27.78
CA ILE A 382 13.06 12.35 29.23
C ILE A 382 12.00 11.27 29.50
N LEU A 383 10.92 11.25 28.73
CA LEU A 383 9.86 10.24 28.82
C LEU A 383 10.41 8.83 28.59
N ARG A 384 11.18 8.63 27.53
CA ARG A 384 11.81 7.33 27.23
C ARG A 384 12.71 6.85 28.36
N LYS A 385 13.50 7.75 28.97
CA LYS A 385 14.35 7.43 30.10
C LYS A 385 13.53 6.95 31.31
N LEU A 386 12.41 7.62 31.58
CA LEU A 386 11.48 7.20 32.65
C LEU A 386 10.88 5.82 32.36
N LEU A 387 10.44 5.58 31.14
CA LEU A 387 9.78 4.33 30.76
C LEU A 387 10.77 3.15 30.64
N HIS A 388 12.07 3.43 30.40
CA HIS A 388 13.09 2.39 30.26
C HIS A 388 13.33 1.59 31.55
N ASP A 389 13.14 2.23 32.71
CA ASP A 389 13.30 1.59 34.03
C ASP A 389 12.08 0.71 34.43
N MET A 390 11.02 0.73 33.63
CA MET A 390 9.82 -0.06 33.83
C MET A 390 9.80 -1.32 32.93
N ASP A 391 9.12 -2.38 33.37
CA ASP A 391 8.86 -3.48 32.44
C ASP A 391 7.87 -3.06 31.34
N GLU A 392 7.79 -3.85 30.26
CA GLU A 392 6.99 -3.49 29.06
C GLU A 392 5.52 -3.23 29.39
N ILE A 393 4.96 -3.94 30.37
CA ILE A 393 3.55 -3.82 30.77
C ILE A 393 3.34 -2.57 31.58
N GLN A 394 4.17 -2.35 32.59
CA GLN A 394 4.12 -1.17 33.46
C GLN A 394 4.32 0.11 32.65
N ALA A 395 5.29 0.12 31.72
CA ALA A 395 5.55 1.26 30.85
C ALA A 395 4.34 1.62 29.99
N MET A 396 3.69 0.61 29.39
CA MET A 396 2.52 0.83 28.53
C MET A 396 1.30 1.26 29.34
N GLU A 397 1.01 0.61 30.48
CA GLU A 397 -0.11 0.97 31.35
C GLU A 397 0.04 2.40 31.89
N PHE A 398 1.25 2.77 32.34
CA PHE A 398 1.55 4.13 32.78
C PHE A 398 1.29 5.15 31.67
N LEU A 399 1.81 4.89 30.45
CA LEU A 399 1.62 5.80 29.33
C LEU A 399 0.15 5.96 28.96
N LEU A 400 -0.59 4.85 28.88
CA LEU A 400 -2.03 4.86 28.55
C LEU A 400 -2.84 5.65 29.60
N ASP A 401 -2.58 5.45 30.90
CA ASP A 401 -3.27 6.17 31.96
C ASP A 401 -3.10 7.68 31.80
N LYS A 402 -1.88 8.14 31.57
CA LYS A 402 -1.59 9.56 31.37
C LYS A 402 -2.15 10.13 30.07
N MET A 403 -2.11 9.34 28.97
CA MET A 403 -2.62 9.80 27.68
C MET A 403 -4.16 9.90 27.62
N ARG A 404 -4.87 9.03 28.35
CA ARG A 404 -6.34 9.09 28.46
C ARG A 404 -6.84 10.35 29.15
N GLN A 405 -6.01 11.00 29.98
CA GLN A 405 -6.31 12.24 30.67
C GLN A 405 -6.09 13.49 29.80
N THR A 406 -5.52 13.34 28.61
CA THR A 406 -5.14 14.45 27.74
C THR A 406 -5.70 14.26 26.31
N LYS A 407 -5.96 15.38 25.63
CA LYS A 407 -6.54 15.34 24.27
C LYS A 407 -5.50 15.12 23.18
N ASN A 408 -4.29 15.65 23.38
CA ASN A 408 -3.20 15.64 22.41
C ASN A 408 -1.83 15.52 23.09
N ASN A 409 -0.78 15.33 22.28
CA ASN A 409 0.58 15.18 22.79
C ASN A 409 1.13 16.46 23.44
N GLY A 410 0.67 17.64 23.01
CA GLY A 410 1.02 18.91 23.65
C GLY A 410 0.53 18.98 25.10
N GLU A 411 -0.76 18.72 25.32
CA GLU A 411 -1.36 18.65 26.68
C GLU A 411 -0.70 17.56 27.55
N PHE A 412 -0.37 16.42 26.95
CA PHE A 412 0.33 15.34 27.64
C PHE A 412 1.68 15.81 28.20
N PHE A 413 2.50 16.47 27.40
CA PHE A 413 3.80 16.99 27.87
C PHE A 413 3.66 18.14 28.88
N ASP A 414 2.62 18.97 28.75
CA ASP A 414 2.35 20.04 29.73
C ASP A 414 1.90 19.46 31.07
N MET A 415 1.10 18.39 31.06
CA MET A 415 0.71 17.66 32.27
C MET A 415 1.92 17.03 32.95
N MET A 416 2.83 16.39 32.18
CA MET A 416 4.05 15.77 32.71
C MET A 416 4.98 16.78 33.37
N LYS A 417 5.02 18.04 32.91
CA LYS A 417 5.81 19.13 33.54
C LYS A 417 5.25 19.57 34.89
N ARG A 418 3.91 19.47 35.07
CA ARG A 418 3.22 19.96 36.33
C ARG A 418 3.23 18.91 37.42
N GLY A 419 3.43 17.66 37.10
CA GLY A 419 3.37 16.52 38.01
C GLY A 419 4.75 15.94 38.40
N GLY A 420 5.84 16.57 37.98
CA GLY A 420 7.22 16.21 38.34
C GLY A 420 7.78 17.07 39.44
#